data_dd7a3397fff7641a9b270985cb7973b2
#
_entry.id   dd7a3397fff7641a9b270985cb7973b2
#
_cell.length_a   1.000
_cell.length_b   1.000
_cell.length_c   1.000
_cell.angle_alpha   90.00
_cell.angle_beta   90.00
_cell.angle_gamma   90.00
#
_symmetry.space_group_name_H-M   'P 1'
#
loop_
_entity.id
_entity.type
_entity.pdbx_description
1 polymer ?
#
loop_
_entity_poly.entity_id
_entity_poly.type
_entity_poly.pdbx_seq_one_letter_code
_entity_poly.pdbx_strand_id
1 'polypeptide(L)'
;LDGQYGWPLVTGVPFVMYYNEDILNELGETAPETWDDFVRICKEATKDTDGDGQVDQYGLAMGMNASGSGTMQILNGFYYFALWQNEGQVYADDLKSVTFADEAGTEAMQWLKNLTPYINPDFMSYSWSDGFSQIFGEGKSAFGITRSSQTDGTTFAETYPNLNWNFVTSLKNKTYGTFGATDSLTLMSACEDKDLAMDFIKYVTGSEFMTQYHAKCPGAALTESEPYVGDEKMEKIYTDDKDKWHGIQAGPCGTEILTQLAADYQGIMSGEMTVEEGLKEAEDYANGLLEEYWANK
;
A
#
# COMPACT_ATOMS: atom_id res chain seq x y z
N LEU A 1 -9.98 20.90 8.50
CA LEU A 1 -10.64 20.50 9.75
C LEU A 1 -9.78 20.99 10.92
N ASP A 2 -10.26 21.94 11.73
CA ASP A 2 -9.57 22.41 12.93
C ASP A 2 -9.95 21.49 14.09
N GLY A 3 -9.02 20.66 14.57
CA GLY A 3 -9.22 19.80 15.75
C GLY A 3 -8.57 18.42 15.61
N GLN A 4 -8.45 17.75 16.74
CA GLN A 4 -8.01 16.36 16.82
C GLN A 4 -9.25 15.45 16.84
N TYR A 5 -9.42 14.66 15.79
CA TYR A 5 -10.58 13.80 15.59
C TYR A 5 -10.30 12.32 15.92
N GLY A 6 -9.04 11.94 16.06
CA GLY A 6 -8.62 10.61 16.45
C GLY A 6 -7.40 10.64 17.36
N TRP A 7 -7.30 9.64 18.21
CA TRP A 7 -6.13 9.40 19.05
C TRP A 7 -5.38 8.20 18.48
N PRO A 8 -4.12 8.35 18.05
CA PRO A 8 -3.36 7.24 17.47
C PRO A 8 -3.28 6.05 18.41
N LEU A 9 -3.61 4.86 17.92
CA LEU A 9 -3.49 3.60 18.64
C LEU A 9 -2.29 2.80 18.14
N VAL A 10 -2.19 2.66 16.83
CA VAL A 10 -1.06 2.03 16.15
C VAL A 10 -0.63 2.96 15.03
N THR A 11 0.64 3.36 15.02
CA THR A 11 1.21 4.19 13.97
C THR A 11 2.03 3.34 13.02
N GLY A 12 1.71 3.49 11.74
CA GLY A 12 2.51 2.95 10.66
C GLY A 12 2.44 1.44 10.52
N VAL A 13 1.61 1.00 9.62
CA VAL A 13 1.77 -0.31 9.01
C VAL A 13 2.01 -0.03 7.53
N PRO A 14 3.20 0.50 7.17
CA PRO A 14 3.44 0.91 5.80
C PRO A 14 3.42 -0.30 4.87
N PHE A 15 2.98 -0.05 3.64
CA PHE A 15 3.23 -0.97 2.55
C PHE A 15 4.68 -0.84 2.14
N VAL A 16 5.35 -1.97 1.96
CA VAL A 16 6.74 -2.02 1.51
C VAL A 16 6.87 -3.01 0.37
N MET A 17 7.87 -2.82 -0.47
CA MET A 17 8.17 -3.73 -1.55
C MET A 17 9.16 -4.78 -1.09
N TYR A 18 8.71 -6.01 -1.04
CA TYR A 18 9.55 -7.18 -0.76
C TYR A 18 10.20 -7.69 -2.04
N TYR A 19 11.40 -8.23 -1.92
CA TYR A 19 12.08 -8.90 -3.01
C TYR A 19 12.62 -10.27 -2.57
N ASN A 20 12.63 -11.19 -3.52
CA ASN A 20 13.19 -12.52 -3.36
C ASN A 20 14.70 -12.45 -3.66
N GLU A 21 15.52 -12.64 -2.62
CA GLU A 21 16.98 -12.56 -2.72
C GLU A 21 17.57 -13.64 -3.65
N ASP A 22 16.95 -14.83 -3.70
CA ASP A 22 17.44 -15.91 -4.55
C ASP A 22 17.24 -15.58 -6.02
N ILE A 23 16.07 -15.04 -6.41
CA ILE A 23 15.80 -14.62 -7.78
C ILE A 23 16.72 -13.45 -8.18
N LEU A 24 16.88 -12.44 -7.33
CA LEU A 24 17.79 -11.33 -7.62
C LEU A 24 19.25 -11.79 -7.77
N ASN A 25 19.71 -12.67 -6.87
CA ASN A 25 21.05 -13.23 -6.94
C ASN A 25 21.27 -14.05 -8.23
N GLU A 26 20.28 -14.85 -8.66
CA GLU A 26 20.34 -15.60 -9.93
C GLU A 26 20.50 -14.67 -11.13
N LEU A 27 19.81 -13.52 -11.11
CA LEU A 27 19.90 -12.50 -12.15
C LEU A 27 21.19 -11.64 -12.06
N GLY A 28 21.93 -11.74 -10.96
CA GLY A 28 23.08 -10.88 -10.68
C GLY A 28 22.69 -9.46 -10.31
N GLU A 29 21.48 -9.29 -9.80
CA GLU A 29 20.86 -8.01 -9.44
C GLU A 29 20.94 -7.74 -7.94
N THR A 30 20.77 -6.46 -7.58
CA THR A 30 20.59 -5.99 -6.21
C THR A 30 19.18 -5.44 -6.01
N ALA A 31 18.83 -5.09 -4.78
CA ALA A 31 17.57 -4.41 -4.50
C ALA A 31 17.37 -3.18 -5.42
N PRO A 32 16.19 -3.00 -6.03
CA PRO A 32 15.94 -1.86 -6.90
C PRO A 32 15.91 -0.54 -6.10
N GLU A 33 16.47 0.51 -6.67
CA GLU A 33 16.41 1.86 -6.10
C GLU A 33 15.39 2.74 -6.81
N THR A 34 15.22 2.53 -8.12
CA THR A 34 14.39 3.35 -9.00
C THR A 34 13.28 2.56 -9.69
N TRP A 35 12.34 3.27 -10.30
CA TRP A 35 11.34 2.66 -11.17
C TRP A 35 11.96 1.90 -12.34
N ASP A 36 13.01 2.43 -12.93
CA ASP A 36 13.68 1.80 -14.07
C ASP A 36 14.37 0.49 -13.67
N ASP A 37 15.04 0.46 -12.50
CA ASP A 37 15.63 -0.77 -11.97
C ASP A 37 14.56 -1.82 -11.74
N PHE A 38 13.46 -1.42 -11.11
CA PHE A 38 12.35 -2.32 -10.81
C PHE A 38 11.74 -2.92 -12.08
N VAL A 39 11.42 -2.10 -13.08
CA VAL A 39 10.85 -2.58 -14.36
C VAL A 39 11.81 -3.52 -15.07
N ARG A 40 13.11 -3.18 -15.10
CA ARG A 40 14.14 -4.00 -15.71
C ARG A 40 14.22 -5.36 -15.05
N ILE A 41 14.30 -5.41 -13.72
CA ILE A 41 14.35 -6.67 -12.96
C ILE A 41 13.07 -7.46 -13.12
N CYS A 42 11.88 -6.83 -13.07
CA CYS A 42 10.61 -7.50 -13.33
C CYS A 42 10.61 -8.22 -14.68
N LYS A 43 11.10 -7.55 -15.73
CA LYS A 43 11.20 -8.12 -17.07
C LYS A 43 12.15 -9.32 -17.14
N GLU A 44 13.31 -9.22 -16.50
CA GLU A 44 14.32 -10.30 -16.49
C GLU A 44 13.90 -11.49 -15.62
N ALA A 45 13.13 -11.24 -14.55
CA ALA A 45 12.62 -12.26 -13.66
C ALA A 45 11.44 -13.04 -14.25
N THR A 46 10.72 -12.45 -15.22
CA THR A 46 9.54 -13.10 -15.82
C THR A 46 9.98 -14.12 -16.87
N LYS A 47 9.88 -15.40 -16.53
CA LYS A 47 10.37 -16.49 -17.40
C LYS A 47 9.66 -17.81 -17.17
N ASP A 48 9.78 -18.70 -18.13
CA ASP A 48 9.50 -20.13 -18.06
C ASP A 48 10.75 -20.81 -17.47
N THR A 49 10.64 -21.37 -16.27
CA THR A 49 11.81 -21.97 -15.56
C THR A 49 11.97 -23.45 -15.81
N ASP A 50 10.90 -24.16 -16.22
CA ASP A 50 10.91 -25.60 -16.48
C ASP A 50 10.93 -25.98 -17.99
N GLY A 51 10.72 -25.00 -18.87
CA GLY A 51 10.82 -25.17 -20.32
C GLY A 51 9.55 -25.78 -20.97
N ASP A 52 8.43 -25.72 -20.29
CA ASP A 52 7.14 -26.22 -20.80
C ASP A 52 6.43 -25.25 -21.78
N GLY A 53 6.94 -24.03 -21.92
CA GLY A 53 6.43 -22.97 -22.77
C GLY A 53 5.45 -22.03 -22.06
N GLN A 54 5.26 -22.18 -20.76
CA GLN A 54 4.45 -21.29 -19.93
C GLN A 54 5.32 -20.54 -18.94
N VAL A 55 4.98 -19.28 -18.68
CA VAL A 55 5.66 -18.49 -17.65
C VAL A 55 5.18 -18.97 -16.28
N ASP A 56 6.12 -19.36 -15.41
CA ASP A 56 5.88 -19.85 -14.06
C ASP A 56 6.63 -19.06 -12.97
N GLN A 57 7.55 -18.16 -13.38
CA GLN A 57 8.19 -17.17 -12.53
C GLN A 57 7.83 -15.76 -13.03
N TYR A 58 7.45 -14.88 -12.12
CA TYR A 58 6.94 -13.54 -12.43
C TYR A 58 7.84 -12.44 -11.86
N GLY A 59 7.79 -11.26 -12.47
CA GLY A 59 8.45 -10.07 -11.92
C GLY A 59 7.77 -9.59 -10.64
N LEU A 60 6.44 -9.50 -10.64
CA LEU A 60 5.67 -8.93 -9.53
C LEU A 60 4.49 -9.83 -9.17
N ALA A 61 4.35 -10.14 -7.91
CA ALA A 61 3.13 -10.72 -7.33
C ALA A 61 2.09 -9.63 -7.13
N MET A 62 0.90 -9.83 -7.69
CA MET A 62 -0.21 -8.89 -7.55
C MET A 62 -1.53 -9.62 -7.33
N GLY A 63 -2.43 -9.01 -6.56
CA GLY A 63 -3.81 -9.40 -6.41
C GLY A 63 -4.69 -8.15 -6.46
N MET A 64 -5.69 -8.16 -7.36
CA MET A 64 -6.57 -7.01 -7.60
C MET A 64 -8.06 -7.35 -7.46
N ASN A 65 -8.40 -8.49 -6.89
CA ASN A 65 -9.80 -8.77 -6.55
C ASN A 65 -10.24 -7.84 -5.41
N ALA A 66 -11.04 -6.83 -5.76
CA ALA A 66 -11.48 -5.77 -4.86
C ALA A 66 -12.83 -6.06 -4.21
N SER A 67 -13.20 -7.30 -3.97
CA SER A 67 -14.45 -7.63 -3.29
C SER A 67 -14.45 -7.19 -1.82
N GLY A 68 -15.49 -6.50 -1.40
CA GLY A 68 -15.67 -6.04 -0.01
C GLY A 68 -14.60 -5.04 0.43
N SER A 69 -13.91 -5.31 1.53
CA SER A 69 -12.84 -4.43 2.07
C SER A 69 -11.59 -4.40 1.19
N GLY A 70 -11.49 -5.30 0.19
CA GLY A 70 -10.37 -5.36 -0.75
C GLY A 70 -10.25 -4.14 -1.65
N THR A 71 -11.36 -3.42 -1.90
CA THR A 71 -11.39 -2.25 -2.79
C THR A 71 -10.31 -1.21 -2.43
N MET A 72 -10.20 -0.83 -1.16
CA MET A 72 -9.19 0.14 -0.73
C MET A 72 -7.77 -0.45 -0.73
N GLN A 73 -7.61 -1.76 -0.56
CA GLN A 73 -6.30 -2.39 -0.44
C GLN A 73 -5.50 -2.36 -1.75
N ILE A 74 -6.17 -2.45 -2.90
CA ILE A 74 -5.50 -2.34 -4.19
C ILE A 74 -4.94 -0.94 -4.45
N LEU A 75 -5.60 0.10 -3.93
CA LEU A 75 -5.07 1.47 -3.98
C LEU A 75 -3.89 1.62 -3.02
N ASN A 76 -4.01 1.12 -1.80
CA ASN A 76 -2.99 1.27 -0.75
C ASN A 76 -1.65 0.62 -1.13
N GLY A 77 -1.68 -0.56 -1.75
CA GLY A 77 -0.47 -1.32 -2.03
C GLY A 77 0.26 -0.92 -3.30
N PHE A 78 -0.47 -0.54 -4.35
CA PHE A 78 0.13 -0.32 -5.67
C PHE A 78 -0.06 1.10 -6.19
N TYR A 79 -1.30 1.58 -6.15
CA TYR A 79 -1.61 2.87 -6.76
C TYR A 79 -0.97 4.04 -6.02
N TYR A 80 -1.15 4.13 -4.70
CA TYR A 80 -0.56 5.22 -3.91
C TYR A 80 0.96 5.17 -3.89
N PHE A 81 1.53 3.97 -3.91
CA PHE A 81 2.97 3.79 -4.06
C PHE A 81 3.48 4.51 -5.33
N ALA A 82 2.85 4.28 -6.47
CA ALA A 82 3.22 4.93 -7.71
C ALA A 82 2.87 6.42 -7.73
N LEU A 83 1.66 6.79 -7.29
CA LEU A 83 1.17 8.16 -7.31
C LEU A 83 2.10 9.11 -6.54
N TRP A 84 2.41 8.75 -5.29
CA TRP A 84 3.24 9.62 -4.45
C TRP A 84 4.70 9.65 -4.88
N GLN A 85 5.26 8.54 -5.37
CA GLN A 85 6.62 8.54 -5.95
C GLN A 85 6.73 9.42 -7.19
N ASN A 86 5.62 9.71 -7.85
CA ASN A 86 5.54 10.64 -8.98
C ASN A 86 5.06 12.05 -8.61
N GLU A 87 5.04 12.39 -7.30
CA GLU A 87 4.56 13.65 -6.74
C GLU A 87 3.07 13.94 -7.00
N GLY A 88 2.29 12.89 -7.33
CA GLY A 88 0.85 13.03 -7.53
C GLY A 88 0.08 13.06 -6.21
N GLN A 89 -1.14 13.55 -6.27
CA GLN A 89 -2.08 13.64 -5.14
C GLN A 89 -3.48 13.19 -5.58
N VAL A 90 -4.32 12.86 -4.59
CA VAL A 90 -5.72 12.49 -4.88
C VAL A 90 -6.58 13.73 -5.07
N TYR A 91 -6.45 14.73 -4.19
CA TYR A 91 -7.22 15.97 -4.22
C TYR A 91 -6.31 17.15 -4.47
N ALA A 92 -6.87 18.21 -5.06
CA ALA A 92 -6.29 19.54 -5.02
C ALA A 92 -6.23 20.07 -3.57
N ASP A 93 -5.34 21.01 -3.29
CA ASP A 93 -5.12 21.56 -1.95
C ASP A 93 -6.37 22.19 -1.33
N ASP A 94 -7.27 22.71 -2.16
CA ASP A 94 -8.53 23.32 -1.72
C ASP A 94 -9.67 22.30 -1.54
N LEU A 95 -9.43 21.04 -1.83
CA LEU A 95 -10.39 19.93 -1.76
C LEU A 95 -11.65 20.09 -2.63
N LYS A 96 -11.60 20.93 -3.68
CA LYS A 96 -12.73 21.18 -4.56
C LYS A 96 -12.71 20.38 -5.85
N SER A 97 -11.57 19.78 -6.15
CA SER A 97 -11.38 18.89 -7.29
C SER A 97 -10.40 17.78 -6.94
N VAL A 98 -10.36 16.76 -7.77
CA VAL A 98 -9.32 15.73 -7.71
C VAL A 98 -8.20 16.06 -8.69
N THR A 99 -6.99 15.51 -8.43
CA THR A 99 -5.78 15.70 -9.25
C THR A 99 -5.14 14.39 -9.68
N PHE A 100 -5.69 13.26 -9.30
CA PHE A 100 -5.13 11.95 -9.66
C PHE A 100 -5.20 11.65 -11.19
N ALA A 101 -5.89 12.45 -11.97
CA ALA A 101 -5.93 12.37 -13.43
C ALA A 101 -5.07 13.45 -14.12
N ASP A 102 -4.28 14.20 -13.37
CA ASP A 102 -3.29 15.12 -13.94
C ASP A 102 -2.09 14.37 -14.56
N GLU A 103 -1.08 15.11 -15.01
CA GLU A 103 0.12 14.53 -15.62
C GLU A 103 0.81 13.52 -14.69
N ALA A 104 0.96 13.86 -13.39
CA ALA A 104 1.62 12.99 -12.41
C ALA A 104 0.83 11.70 -12.15
N GLY A 105 -0.49 11.81 -12.01
CA GLY A 105 -1.35 10.65 -11.83
C GLY A 105 -1.45 9.76 -13.07
N THR A 106 -1.51 10.38 -14.25
CA THR A 106 -1.53 9.66 -15.53
C THR A 106 -0.23 8.89 -15.76
N GLU A 107 0.93 9.50 -15.52
CA GLU A 107 2.24 8.84 -15.60
C GLU A 107 2.33 7.66 -14.62
N ALA A 108 1.87 7.85 -13.37
CA ALA A 108 1.87 6.80 -12.35
C ALA A 108 1.00 5.60 -12.77
N MET A 109 -0.21 5.86 -13.26
CA MET A 109 -1.12 4.82 -13.73
C MET A 109 -0.56 4.10 -14.97
N GLN A 110 0.04 4.84 -15.89
CA GLN A 110 0.67 4.26 -17.08
C GLN A 110 1.86 3.37 -16.70
N TRP A 111 2.66 3.77 -15.71
CA TRP A 111 3.76 2.95 -15.20
C TRP A 111 3.23 1.63 -14.63
N LEU A 112 2.18 1.66 -13.80
CA LEU A 112 1.52 0.45 -13.28
C LEU A 112 0.98 -0.43 -14.41
N LYS A 113 0.29 0.14 -15.39
CA LYS A 113 -0.24 -0.59 -16.55
C LYS A 113 0.87 -1.29 -17.34
N ASN A 114 2.03 -0.65 -17.47
CA ASN A 114 3.18 -1.21 -18.19
C ASN A 114 3.82 -2.41 -17.46
N LEU A 115 3.50 -2.65 -16.19
CA LEU A 115 3.92 -3.83 -15.44
C LEU A 115 3.10 -5.08 -15.77
N THR A 116 1.92 -4.94 -16.38
CA THR A 116 1.00 -6.06 -16.64
C THR A 116 1.67 -7.30 -17.26
N PRO A 117 2.62 -7.20 -18.21
CA PRO A 117 3.28 -8.37 -18.78
C PRO A 117 4.17 -9.16 -17.80
N TYR A 118 4.47 -8.60 -16.65
CA TYR A 118 5.39 -9.16 -15.64
C TYR A 118 4.69 -9.61 -14.36
N ILE A 119 3.36 -9.51 -14.32
CA ILE A 119 2.52 -9.87 -13.18
C ILE A 119 1.99 -11.30 -13.39
N ASN A 120 1.73 -12.02 -12.29
CA ASN A 120 1.03 -13.32 -12.35
C ASN A 120 -0.30 -13.20 -13.11
N PRO A 121 -0.63 -14.13 -14.03
CA PRO A 121 -1.76 -13.97 -14.96
C PRO A 121 -3.12 -13.91 -14.26
N ASP A 122 -3.24 -14.54 -13.09
CA ASP A 122 -4.49 -14.62 -12.31
C ASP A 122 -4.69 -13.47 -11.33
N PHE A 123 -3.95 -12.36 -11.47
CA PHE A 123 -3.94 -11.25 -10.52
C PHE A 123 -5.33 -10.66 -10.25
N MET A 124 -6.26 -10.72 -11.20
CA MET A 124 -7.65 -10.30 -11.01
C MET A 124 -8.47 -11.25 -10.13
N SER A 125 -8.03 -12.48 -9.94
CA SER A 125 -8.71 -13.50 -9.11
C SER A 125 -8.25 -13.51 -7.67
N TYR A 126 -7.03 -13.06 -7.40
CA TYR A 126 -6.47 -12.99 -6.05
C TYR A 126 -6.87 -11.71 -5.35
N SER A 127 -7.16 -11.79 -4.04
CA SER A 127 -7.08 -10.62 -3.17
C SER A 127 -5.64 -10.11 -3.10
N TRP A 128 -5.43 -8.86 -2.67
CA TRP A 128 -4.09 -8.29 -2.53
C TRP A 128 -3.18 -9.16 -1.62
N SER A 129 -3.74 -9.71 -0.53
CA SER A 129 -2.99 -10.56 0.42
C SER A 129 -2.75 -11.97 -0.13
N ASP A 130 -3.71 -12.52 -0.89
CA ASP A 130 -3.54 -13.85 -1.51
C ASP A 130 -2.52 -13.78 -2.65
N GLY A 131 -2.54 -12.74 -3.47
CA GLY A 131 -1.53 -12.53 -4.50
C GLY A 131 -0.12 -12.47 -3.90
N PHE A 132 0.07 -11.73 -2.80
CA PHE A 132 1.33 -11.72 -2.09
C PHE A 132 1.70 -13.10 -1.54
N SER A 133 0.81 -13.74 -0.79
CA SER A 133 1.11 -14.99 -0.08
C SER A 133 1.33 -16.16 -1.02
N GLN A 134 0.48 -16.33 -2.04
CA GLN A 134 0.51 -17.51 -2.93
C GLN A 134 1.48 -17.37 -4.10
N ILE A 135 1.90 -16.14 -4.43
CA ILE A 135 2.87 -15.93 -5.51
C ILE A 135 4.24 -15.57 -4.94
N PHE A 136 4.35 -14.48 -4.17
CA PHE A 136 5.63 -14.08 -3.57
C PHE A 136 6.05 -15.02 -2.44
N GLY A 137 5.15 -15.34 -1.51
CA GLY A 137 5.41 -16.26 -0.39
C GLY A 137 5.90 -17.62 -0.84
N GLU A 138 5.34 -18.16 -1.93
CA GLU A 138 5.76 -19.42 -2.54
C GLU A 138 7.01 -19.29 -3.43
N GLY A 139 7.65 -18.12 -3.48
CA GLY A 139 8.88 -17.91 -4.24
C GLY A 139 8.72 -17.81 -5.75
N LYS A 140 7.50 -17.60 -6.25
CA LYS A 140 7.17 -17.55 -7.69
C LYS A 140 7.37 -16.17 -8.32
N SER A 141 7.73 -15.14 -7.55
CA SER A 141 7.98 -13.81 -8.09
C SER A 141 9.20 -13.15 -7.46
N ALA A 142 9.82 -12.24 -8.24
CA ALA A 142 10.93 -11.43 -7.76
C ALA A 142 10.48 -10.41 -6.72
N PHE A 143 9.28 -9.83 -6.89
CA PHE A 143 8.74 -8.80 -6.01
C PHE A 143 7.32 -9.08 -5.56
N GLY A 144 6.97 -8.49 -4.41
CA GLY A 144 5.61 -8.39 -3.90
C GLY A 144 5.46 -7.15 -3.03
N ILE A 145 4.29 -6.52 -3.02
CA ILE A 145 3.99 -5.37 -2.16
C ILE A 145 2.91 -5.75 -1.18
N THR A 146 3.20 -5.57 0.11
CA THR A 146 2.21 -5.76 1.17
C THR A 146 2.56 -4.92 2.40
N ARG A 147 1.71 -4.98 3.42
CA ARG A 147 1.95 -4.30 4.70
C ARG A 147 3.15 -4.92 5.40
N SER A 148 3.93 -4.10 6.08
CA SER A 148 5.04 -4.55 6.93
C SER A 148 4.60 -5.60 7.96
N SER A 149 3.41 -5.45 8.55
CA SER A 149 2.85 -6.40 9.53
C SER A 149 2.53 -7.79 8.97
N GLN A 150 2.51 -7.98 7.65
CA GLN A 150 2.29 -9.28 7.02
C GLN A 150 3.49 -10.21 7.23
N THR A 151 4.69 -9.65 7.29
CA THR A 151 5.95 -10.37 7.40
C THR A 151 6.66 -10.15 8.74
N ASP A 152 6.21 -9.12 9.49
CA ASP A 152 6.75 -8.82 10.79
C ASP A 152 6.28 -9.88 11.81
N GLY A 153 7.24 -10.52 12.46
CA GLY A 153 7.01 -11.63 13.36
C GLY A 153 7.29 -13.00 12.75
N THR A 154 6.93 -14.05 13.48
CA THR A 154 7.36 -15.42 13.17
C THR A 154 6.49 -16.14 12.13
N THR A 155 5.22 -15.77 12.02
CA THR A 155 4.23 -16.53 11.22
C THR A 155 4.58 -16.59 9.74
N PHE A 156 5.07 -15.50 9.14
CA PHE A 156 5.44 -15.52 7.73
C PHE A 156 6.66 -16.40 7.48
N ALA A 157 7.69 -16.27 8.30
CA ALA A 157 8.90 -17.10 8.20
C ALA A 157 8.62 -18.58 8.49
N GLU A 158 7.69 -18.88 9.40
CA GLU A 158 7.25 -20.27 9.66
C GLU A 158 6.46 -20.86 8.49
N THR A 159 5.66 -20.06 7.82
CA THR A 159 4.86 -20.49 6.66
C THR A 159 5.71 -20.69 5.41
N TYR A 160 6.71 -19.84 5.21
CA TYR A 160 7.57 -19.83 4.02
C TYR A 160 9.07 -19.97 4.41
N PRO A 161 9.48 -21.09 5.05
CA PRO A 161 10.81 -21.23 5.66
C PRO A 161 11.96 -21.27 4.65
N ASN A 162 11.66 -21.48 3.39
CA ASN A 162 12.66 -21.55 2.32
C ASN A 162 12.77 -20.27 1.49
N LEU A 163 11.93 -19.26 1.77
CA LEU A 163 11.96 -17.98 1.06
C LEU A 163 13.02 -17.08 1.68
N ASN A 164 14.07 -16.78 0.91
CA ASN A 164 15.03 -15.74 1.27
C ASN A 164 14.51 -14.40 0.75
N TRP A 165 14.16 -13.50 1.65
CA TRP A 165 13.56 -12.24 1.31
C TRP A 165 14.16 -11.06 2.07
N ASN A 166 14.08 -9.90 1.45
CA ASN A 166 14.36 -8.62 2.05
C ASN A 166 13.39 -7.58 1.45
N PHE A 167 13.53 -6.31 1.75
CA PHE A 167 12.60 -5.29 1.29
C PHE A 167 13.28 -3.94 1.04
N VAL A 168 12.60 -3.11 0.26
CA VAL A 168 12.81 -1.66 0.17
C VAL A 168 11.51 -0.96 0.60
N THR A 169 11.64 0.09 1.41
CA THR A 169 10.47 0.82 1.90
C THR A 169 9.76 1.56 0.78
N SER A 170 10.51 2.10 -0.16
CA SER A 170 10.01 2.84 -1.31
C SER A 170 11.02 2.85 -2.43
N LEU A 171 10.55 2.83 -3.66
CA LEU A 171 11.37 3.18 -4.82
C LEU A 171 11.42 4.70 -4.98
N LYS A 172 12.39 5.18 -5.74
CA LYS A 172 12.49 6.56 -6.15
C LYS A 172 12.08 6.71 -7.62
N ASN A 173 11.13 7.63 -7.87
CA ASN A 173 10.97 8.25 -9.17
C ASN A 173 11.31 9.75 -9.05
N LYS A 174 10.34 10.66 -9.02
CA LYS A 174 10.61 12.07 -8.70
C LYS A 174 10.94 12.23 -7.21
N THR A 175 10.24 11.49 -6.35
CA THR A 175 10.47 11.44 -4.91
C THR A 175 10.33 10.01 -4.38
N TYR A 176 10.44 9.85 -3.06
CA TYR A 176 10.05 8.62 -2.36
C TYR A 176 8.61 8.75 -1.86
N GLY A 177 7.90 7.64 -1.78
CA GLY A 177 6.57 7.61 -1.21
C GLY A 177 6.04 6.19 -1.06
N THR A 178 5.42 5.91 0.09
CA THR A 178 4.65 4.70 0.31
C THR A 178 3.47 4.98 1.22
N PHE A 179 2.45 4.12 1.16
CA PHE A 179 1.30 4.22 2.03
C PHE A 179 1.67 3.79 3.45
N GLY A 180 1.39 4.66 4.43
CA GLY A 180 1.46 4.36 5.85
C GLY A 180 0.18 4.82 6.53
N ALA A 181 -0.50 3.91 7.24
CA ALA A 181 -1.72 4.22 7.96
C ALA A 181 -1.46 4.38 9.46
N THR A 182 -2.32 5.15 10.10
CA THR A 182 -2.44 5.22 11.55
C THR A 182 -3.83 4.75 11.94
N ASP A 183 -3.93 3.68 12.70
CA ASP A 183 -5.18 3.30 13.33
C ASP A 183 -5.42 4.19 14.54
N SER A 184 -6.62 4.74 14.66
CA SER A 184 -6.96 5.71 15.69
C SER A 184 -8.24 5.33 16.44
N LEU A 185 -8.25 5.62 17.73
CA LEU A 185 -9.46 5.61 18.52
C LEU A 185 -10.16 6.95 18.40
N THR A 186 -11.46 6.91 18.12
CA THR A 186 -12.30 8.10 17.94
C THR A 186 -13.38 8.16 19.00
N LEU A 187 -13.48 9.29 19.68
CA LEU A 187 -14.58 9.54 20.62
C LEU A 187 -15.81 10.01 19.86
N MET A 188 -16.81 9.15 19.81
CA MET A 188 -18.07 9.43 19.11
C MET A 188 -18.89 10.49 19.83
N SER A 189 -19.58 11.35 19.09
CA SER A 189 -20.46 12.38 19.66
C SER A 189 -21.59 11.80 20.51
N ALA A 190 -22.06 10.61 20.15
CA ALA A 190 -23.12 9.86 20.86
C ALA A 190 -22.62 9.15 22.14
N CYS A 191 -21.33 9.23 22.49
CA CYS A 191 -20.82 8.64 23.72
C CYS A 191 -21.42 9.38 24.93
N GLU A 192 -22.09 8.65 25.83
CA GLU A 192 -22.75 9.22 27.00
C GLU A 192 -21.74 9.64 28.07
N ASP A 193 -20.72 8.80 28.34
CA ASP A 193 -19.67 9.09 29.31
C ASP A 193 -18.33 9.34 28.57
N LYS A 194 -18.13 10.60 28.19
CA LYS A 194 -16.94 11.02 27.44
C LYS A 194 -15.68 11.00 28.27
N ASP A 195 -15.78 11.26 29.57
CA ASP A 195 -14.64 11.27 30.48
C ASP A 195 -14.09 9.86 30.66
N LEU A 196 -14.96 8.89 30.93
CA LEU A 196 -14.58 7.48 31.03
C LEU A 196 -13.99 6.96 29.70
N ALA A 197 -14.60 7.32 28.56
CA ALA A 197 -14.08 6.94 27.25
C ALA A 197 -12.70 7.54 26.98
N MET A 198 -12.45 8.79 27.38
CA MET A 198 -11.12 9.40 27.26
C MET A 198 -10.11 8.77 28.21
N ASP A 199 -10.49 8.38 29.41
CA ASP A 199 -9.60 7.66 30.32
C ASP A 199 -9.24 6.29 29.79
N PHE A 200 -10.21 5.59 29.16
CA PHE A 200 -9.93 4.34 28.45
C PHE A 200 -8.95 4.55 27.28
N ILE A 201 -9.16 5.56 26.43
CA ILE A 201 -8.24 5.89 25.33
C ILE A 201 -6.84 6.14 25.85
N LYS A 202 -6.67 6.97 26.89
CA LYS A 202 -5.37 7.25 27.52
C LYS A 202 -4.71 5.99 28.09
N TYR A 203 -5.49 5.11 28.69
CA TYR A 203 -4.99 3.86 29.25
C TYR A 203 -4.44 2.94 28.16
N VAL A 204 -5.22 2.68 27.11
CA VAL A 204 -4.81 1.75 26.03
C VAL A 204 -3.73 2.32 25.12
N THR A 205 -3.55 3.64 25.08
CA THR A 205 -2.48 4.30 24.33
C THR A 205 -1.28 4.69 25.21
N GLY A 206 -1.33 4.35 26.50
CA GLY A 206 -0.21 4.54 27.43
C GLY A 206 0.89 3.50 27.22
N SER A 207 2.14 3.88 27.51
CA SER A 207 3.32 3.04 27.25
C SER A 207 3.25 1.66 27.94
N GLU A 208 2.70 1.56 29.15
CA GLU A 208 2.57 0.29 29.87
C GLU A 208 1.68 -0.72 29.12
N PHE A 209 0.51 -0.27 28.60
CA PHE A 209 -0.38 -1.12 27.83
C PHE A 209 0.24 -1.43 26.45
N MET A 210 0.78 -0.42 25.77
CA MET A 210 1.34 -0.58 24.44
C MET A 210 2.57 -1.50 24.41
N THR A 211 3.42 -1.46 25.44
CA THR A 211 4.53 -2.43 25.57
C THR A 211 4.02 -3.87 25.61
N GLN A 212 2.92 -4.13 26.35
CA GLN A 212 2.31 -5.46 26.41
C GLN A 212 1.62 -5.84 25.10
N TYR A 213 1.01 -4.87 24.44
CA TYR A 213 0.36 -5.06 23.14
C TYR A 213 1.39 -5.41 22.07
N HIS A 214 2.46 -4.63 21.92
CA HIS A 214 3.50 -4.85 20.92
C HIS A 214 4.29 -6.15 21.14
N ALA A 215 4.42 -6.61 22.37
CA ALA A 215 5.02 -7.93 22.65
C ALA A 215 4.24 -9.10 21.99
N LYS A 216 2.98 -8.87 21.58
CA LYS A 216 2.12 -9.88 20.93
C LYS A 216 1.74 -9.50 19.50
N CYS A 217 1.76 -8.22 19.21
CA CYS A 217 1.36 -7.66 17.91
C CYS A 217 2.46 -6.69 17.47
N PRO A 218 3.54 -7.16 16.83
CA PRO A 218 4.64 -6.32 16.35
C PRO A 218 4.12 -5.19 15.48
N GLY A 219 4.74 -4.02 15.61
CA GLY A 219 4.36 -2.83 14.87
C GLY A 219 5.12 -1.60 15.32
N ALA A 220 4.79 -0.45 14.77
CA ALA A 220 5.41 0.81 15.16
C ALA A 220 5.07 1.20 16.59
N ALA A 221 6.06 1.63 17.33
CA ALA A 221 5.86 2.22 18.64
C ALA A 221 5.10 3.55 18.53
N LEU A 222 4.17 3.79 19.45
CA LEU A 222 3.41 5.05 19.54
C LEU A 222 4.20 6.20 20.13
N THR A 223 5.19 5.87 20.96
CA THR A 223 5.99 6.84 21.70
C THR A 223 7.48 6.50 21.60
N GLU A 224 8.35 7.51 21.70
CA GLU A 224 9.81 7.31 21.72
C GLU A 224 10.30 6.46 22.89
N SER A 225 9.48 6.28 23.93
CA SER A 225 9.80 5.47 25.11
C SER A 225 9.56 3.97 24.90
N GLU A 226 8.93 3.58 23.81
CA GLU A 226 8.63 2.18 23.53
C GLU A 226 9.66 1.62 22.56
N PRO A 227 10.35 0.51 22.92
CA PRO A 227 11.22 -0.17 21.98
C PRO A 227 10.39 -0.81 20.86
N TYR A 228 10.93 -0.84 19.65
CA TYR A 228 10.39 -1.66 18.60
C TYR A 228 10.42 -3.14 19.01
N VAL A 229 9.32 -3.83 18.72
CA VAL A 229 9.19 -5.27 18.95
C VAL A 229 8.74 -5.92 17.65
N GLY A 230 9.64 -6.67 17.01
CA GLY A 230 9.41 -7.32 15.73
C GLY A 230 10.72 -7.87 15.15
N ASP A 231 10.75 -8.09 13.85
CA ASP A 231 11.96 -8.51 13.13
C ASP A 231 12.92 -7.32 13.02
N GLU A 232 14.18 -7.48 13.50
CA GLU A 232 15.20 -6.41 13.51
C GLU A 232 15.39 -5.76 12.12
N LYS A 233 15.27 -6.53 11.03
CA LYS A 233 15.38 -5.96 9.69
C LYS A 233 14.23 -5.01 9.33
N MET A 234 13.07 -5.15 9.98
CA MET A 234 11.91 -4.28 9.77
C MET A 234 11.99 -2.96 10.57
N GLU A 235 12.84 -2.88 11.60
CA GLU A 235 12.95 -1.70 12.48
C GLU A 235 13.26 -0.41 11.70
N LYS A 236 14.10 -0.50 10.66
CA LYS A 236 14.44 0.66 9.82
C LYS A 236 13.24 1.35 9.17
N ILE A 237 12.15 0.63 8.91
CA ILE A 237 10.92 1.20 8.37
C ILE A 237 10.38 2.27 9.32
N TYR A 238 10.46 2.01 10.61
CA TYR A 238 9.89 2.83 11.68
C TYR A 238 10.86 3.89 12.23
N THR A 239 12.13 3.78 11.91
CA THR A 239 13.19 4.70 12.35
C THR A 239 13.70 5.58 11.22
N ASP A 240 14.31 4.96 10.21
CA ASP A 240 15.08 5.65 9.17
C ASP A 240 14.21 6.09 7.99
N ASP A 241 13.15 5.34 7.70
CA ASP A 241 12.33 5.50 6.51
C ASP A 241 10.94 6.09 6.77
N LYS A 242 10.66 6.54 7.99
CA LYS A 242 9.35 7.07 8.38
C LYS A 242 8.91 8.33 7.61
N ASP A 243 9.84 9.09 7.09
CA ASP A 243 9.60 10.27 6.26
C ASP A 243 9.13 9.93 4.84
N LYS A 244 9.25 8.65 4.45
CA LYS A 244 8.73 8.15 3.18
C LYS A 244 7.24 7.78 3.23
N TRP A 245 6.62 7.81 4.42
CA TRP A 245 5.22 7.43 4.59
C TRP A 245 4.27 8.58 4.31
N HIS A 246 3.21 8.25 3.58
CA HIS A 246 2.11 9.17 3.33
C HIS A 246 0.81 8.51 3.77
N GLY A 247 -0.01 9.25 4.51
CA GLY A 247 -1.40 8.89 4.76
C GLY A 247 -2.29 9.24 3.59
N ILE A 248 -3.47 8.63 3.52
CA ILE A 248 -4.48 9.02 2.53
C ILE A 248 -4.86 10.47 2.78
N GLN A 249 -4.85 11.27 1.73
CA GLN A 249 -5.35 12.63 1.77
C GLN A 249 -6.85 12.61 2.07
N ALA A 250 -7.24 13.11 3.23
CA ALA A 250 -8.63 13.16 3.64
C ALA A 250 -9.37 14.28 2.88
N GLY A 251 -10.47 13.94 2.25
CA GLY A 251 -11.31 14.87 1.50
C GLY A 251 -12.79 14.52 1.58
N PRO A 252 -13.68 15.45 1.15
CA PRO A 252 -15.10 15.15 1.03
C PRO A 252 -15.36 13.98 0.08
N CYS A 253 -16.44 13.23 0.30
CA CYS A 253 -16.86 12.11 -0.53
C CYS A 253 -15.77 11.03 -0.76
N GLY A 254 -14.80 10.92 0.17
CA GLY A 254 -13.59 10.12 -0.04
C GLY A 254 -13.88 8.64 -0.30
N THR A 255 -14.85 8.05 0.38
CA THR A 255 -15.19 6.64 0.17
C THR A 255 -15.73 6.39 -1.23
N GLU A 256 -16.65 7.22 -1.70
CA GLU A 256 -17.27 7.11 -3.03
C GLU A 256 -16.24 7.34 -4.13
N ILE A 257 -15.42 8.39 -4.00
CA ILE A 257 -14.38 8.74 -4.96
C ILE A 257 -13.34 7.63 -5.08
N LEU A 258 -12.82 7.13 -3.96
CA LEU A 258 -11.81 6.09 -3.98
C LEU A 258 -12.36 4.73 -4.40
N THR A 259 -13.64 4.46 -4.17
CA THR A 259 -14.29 3.24 -4.66
C THR A 259 -14.40 3.26 -6.18
N GLN A 260 -14.80 4.39 -6.78
CA GLN A 260 -14.81 4.54 -8.24
C GLN A 260 -13.41 4.42 -8.83
N LEU A 261 -12.44 5.16 -8.28
CA LEU A 261 -11.04 5.09 -8.73
C LEU A 261 -10.49 3.66 -8.69
N ALA A 262 -10.82 2.88 -7.64
CA ALA A 262 -10.39 1.50 -7.55
C ALA A 262 -11.03 0.60 -8.62
N ALA A 263 -12.32 0.83 -8.97
CA ALA A 263 -12.99 0.10 -10.03
C ALA A 263 -12.37 0.41 -11.40
N ASP A 264 -12.13 1.69 -11.69
CA ASP A 264 -11.52 2.11 -12.95
C ASP A 264 -10.04 1.65 -13.05
N TYR A 265 -9.32 1.65 -11.93
CA TYR A 265 -7.98 1.05 -11.86
C TYR A 265 -8.00 -0.44 -12.23
N GLN A 266 -8.98 -1.22 -11.73
CA GLN A 266 -9.15 -2.61 -12.15
C GLN A 266 -9.45 -2.72 -13.66
N GLY A 267 -10.34 -1.89 -14.20
CA GLY A 267 -10.64 -1.83 -15.63
C GLY A 267 -9.42 -1.50 -16.50
N ILE A 268 -8.59 -0.58 -16.03
CA ILE A 268 -7.32 -0.25 -16.69
C ILE A 268 -6.39 -1.46 -16.65
N MET A 269 -6.17 -2.08 -15.50
CA MET A 269 -5.21 -3.18 -15.37
C MET A 269 -5.67 -4.42 -16.13
N SER A 270 -6.97 -4.74 -16.17
CA SER A 270 -7.53 -5.83 -16.97
C SER A 270 -7.45 -5.59 -18.48
N GLY A 271 -7.33 -4.32 -18.90
CA GLY A 271 -7.33 -3.92 -20.30
C GLY A 271 -8.72 -3.67 -20.88
N GLU A 272 -9.75 -3.59 -20.05
CA GLU A 272 -11.10 -3.17 -20.42
C GLU A 272 -11.19 -1.68 -20.76
N MET A 273 -10.29 -0.88 -20.15
CA MET A 273 -10.18 0.56 -20.34
C MET A 273 -8.73 0.95 -20.64
N THR A 274 -8.54 2.01 -21.38
CA THR A 274 -7.24 2.70 -21.47
C THR A 274 -7.00 3.49 -20.18
N VAL A 275 -5.75 3.88 -19.91
CA VAL A 275 -5.41 4.75 -18.78
C VAL A 275 -6.17 6.07 -18.83
N GLU A 276 -6.25 6.68 -20.02
CA GLU A 276 -6.93 7.95 -20.24
C GLU A 276 -8.45 7.84 -19.98
N GLU A 277 -9.09 6.79 -20.51
CA GLU A 277 -10.53 6.56 -20.30
C GLU A 277 -10.86 6.34 -18.83
N GLY A 278 -10.14 5.44 -18.13
CA GLY A 278 -10.42 5.12 -16.74
C GLY A 278 -10.15 6.29 -15.79
N LEU A 279 -9.03 6.99 -15.93
CA LEU A 279 -8.76 8.17 -15.11
C LEU A 279 -9.76 9.30 -15.36
N LYS A 280 -10.20 9.48 -16.62
CA LYS A 280 -11.22 10.48 -16.95
C LYS A 280 -12.58 10.15 -16.34
N GLU A 281 -13.00 8.89 -16.37
CA GLU A 281 -14.26 8.45 -15.77
C GLU A 281 -14.23 8.69 -14.24
N ALA A 282 -13.15 8.27 -13.57
CA ALA A 282 -12.96 8.51 -12.14
C ALA A 282 -12.94 10.00 -11.80
N GLU A 283 -12.27 10.84 -12.60
CA GLU A 283 -12.19 12.28 -12.40
C GLU A 283 -13.56 12.95 -12.54
N ASP A 284 -14.28 12.65 -13.62
CA ASP A 284 -15.61 13.23 -13.88
C ASP A 284 -16.60 12.87 -12.77
N TYR A 285 -16.59 11.62 -12.33
CA TYR A 285 -17.41 11.17 -11.20
C TYR A 285 -17.05 11.90 -9.91
N ALA A 286 -15.77 11.97 -9.57
CA ALA A 286 -15.28 12.60 -8.35
C ALA A 286 -15.58 14.10 -8.31
N ASN A 287 -15.30 14.82 -9.39
CA ASN A 287 -15.55 16.26 -9.47
C ASN A 287 -17.05 16.57 -9.42
N GLY A 288 -17.92 15.73 -10.00
CA GLY A 288 -19.37 15.88 -9.86
C GLY A 288 -19.84 15.75 -8.41
N LEU A 289 -19.31 14.79 -7.64
CA LEU A 289 -19.62 14.65 -6.22
C LEU A 289 -19.12 15.85 -5.40
N LEU A 290 -17.94 16.36 -5.70
CA LEU A 290 -17.36 17.50 -5.00
C LEU A 290 -18.13 18.79 -5.29
N GLU A 291 -18.56 19.02 -6.52
CA GLU A 291 -19.43 20.15 -6.89
C GLU A 291 -20.75 20.13 -6.09
N GLU A 292 -21.41 18.97 -6.03
CA GLU A 292 -22.65 18.82 -5.24
C GLU A 292 -22.40 19.04 -3.75
N TYR A 293 -21.33 18.47 -3.19
CA TYR A 293 -20.97 18.64 -1.78
C TYR A 293 -20.78 20.11 -1.42
N TRP A 294 -20.01 20.86 -2.21
CA TRP A 294 -19.70 22.26 -1.93
C TRP A 294 -20.85 23.21 -2.23
N ALA A 295 -21.74 22.87 -3.16
CA ALA A 295 -22.96 23.64 -3.42
C ALA A 295 -23.96 23.58 -2.26
N ASN A 296 -23.89 22.56 -1.42
CA ASN A 296 -24.78 22.34 -0.27
C ASN A 296 -24.17 22.78 1.09
N LYS A 297 -23.01 23.44 1.07
CA LYS A 297 -22.30 23.97 2.25
C LYS A 297 -22.34 25.48 2.33
#